data_6e770b1a30457d93d7b398973558680b
#
_entry.id   6e770b1a30457d93d7b398973558680b
#
_cell.length_a   1.000
_cell.length_b   1.000
_cell.length_c   1.000
_cell.angle_alpha   90.00
_cell.angle_beta   90.00
_cell.angle_gamma   90.00
#
_symmetry.space_group_name_H-M   'P 1'
#
loop_
_entity.id
_entity.type
_entity.pdbx_description
1 polymer ?
#
loop_
_entity_poly.entity_id
_entity_poly.type
_entity_poly.pdbx_seq_one_letter_code
_entity_poly.pdbx_strand_id
1 'polypeptide(L)'
;HSNGKPNRLAIVAFSTMYALCSYAIENQSNSMWLDVMIWLPLLTYGLEELIRKGHFRLFVFSFAITLYSHYYIGYMTCIYVVAYSFFYYFAHNRNNENNPMGERNHFAKSVGRVALWSALAVCMAALTILSAKYSLGFGKNDFSNPNWDVTQKFDLYLLLYKFLPSSYDTIRPA
;
A
#
# COMPACT_ATOMS: atom_id res chain seq x y z
N HIS A 1 24.07 13.15 -17.70
CA HIS A 1 22.88 13.79 -18.26
C HIS A 1 22.43 13.03 -19.51
N SER A 2 21.62 12.00 -19.33
CA SER A 2 20.96 11.26 -20.42
C SER A 2 19.75 12.09 -20.87
N ASN A 3 19.75 12.47 -22.14
CA ASN A 3 18.68 13.17 -22.85
C ASN A 3 17.29 12.58 -22.54
N GLY A 4 16.58 12.99 -21.52
CA GLY A 4 15.13 12.84 -21.30
C GLY A 4 14.41 11.55 -21.71
N LYS A 5 15.11 10.61 -22.35
CA LYS A 5 14.54 9.31 -22.75
C LYS A 5 14.64 8.33 -21.60
N PRO A 6 13.54 7.68 -21.25
CA PRO A 6 13.56 6.66 -20.20
C PRO A 6 14.57 5.56 -20.58
N ASN A 7 15.43 5.21 -19.64
CA ASN A 7 16.40 4.13 -19.86
C ASN A 7 15.64 2.78 -19.88
N ARG A 8 15.40 2.28 -21.08
CA ARG A 8 14.62 1.04 -21.29
C ARG A 8 15.20 -0.16 -20.54
N LEU A 9 16.52 -0.23 -20.46
CA LEU A 9 17.20 -1.32 -19.75
C LEU A 9 16.93 -1.25 -18.24
N ALA A 10 16.97 -0.06 -17.66
CA ALA A 10 16.62 0.13 -16.25
C ALA A 10 15.16 -0.23 -15.99
N ILE A 11 14.23 0.17 -16.85
CA ILE A 11 12.82 -0.19 -16.70
C ILE A 11 12.65 -1.70 -16.71
N VAL A 12 13.24 -2.41 -17.67
CA VAL A 12 13.15 -3.87 -17.75
C VAL A 12 13.77 -4.51 -16.51
N ALA A 13 14.97 -4.07 -16.10
CA ALA A 13 15.64 -4.61 -14.92
C ALA A 13 14.78 -4.46 -13.65
N PHE A 14 14.29 -3.26 -13.36
CA PHE A 14 13.45 -3.03 -12.18
C PHE A 14 12.11 -3.76 -12.24
N SER A 15 11.47 -3.84 -13.40
CA SER A 15 10.24 -4.60 -13.58
C SER A 15 10.45 -6.10 -13.34
N THR A 16 11.56 -6.64 -13.82
CA THR A 16 11.93 -8.05 -13.60
C THR A 16 12.22 -8.31 -12.11
N MET A 17 12.98 -7.42 -11.47
CA MET A 17 13.26 -7.53 -10.03
C MET A 17 11.97 -7.46 -9.19
N TYR A 18 11.01 -6.62 -9.59
CA TYR A 18 9.72 -6.55 -8.93
C TYR A 18 8.91 -7.83 -9.11
N ALA A 19 8.84 -8.35 -10.34
CA ALA A 19 8.10 -9.57 -10.65
C ALA A 19 8.68 -10.83 -9.99
N LEU A 20 10.01 -10.87 -9.81
CA LEU A 20 10.74 -11.99 -9.21
C LEU A 20 11.14 -11.72 -7.75
N CYS A 21 10.46 -10.79 -7.09
CA CYS A 21 10.75 -10.54 -5.66
C CYS A 21 10.37 -11.77 -4.81
N SER A 22 11.00 -11.90 -3.65
CA SER A 22 10.81 -13.02 -2.74
C SER A 22 9.31 -13.25 -2.41
N TYR A 23 8.56 -12.18 -2.21
CA TYR A 23 7.14 -12.25 -1.94
C TYR A 23 6.34 -12.92 -3.07
N ALA A 24 6.65 -12.60 -4.34
CA ALA A 24 5.96 -13.19 -5.48
C ALA A 24 6.26 -14.69 -5.61
N ILE A 25 7.52 -15.08 -5.38
CA ILE A 25 7.96 -16.49 -5.45
C ILE A 25 7.33 -17.30 -4.31
N GLU A 26 7.31 -16.77 -3.11
CA GLU A 26 6.82 -17.46 -1.91
C GLU A 26 5.29 -17.65 -1.95
N ASN A 27 4.56 -16.66 -2.49
CA ASN A 27 3.10 -16.68 -2.55
C ASN A 27 2.53 -17.12 -3.91
N GLN A 28 3.34 -17.73 -4.79
CA GLN A 28 2.89 -18.15 -6.12
C GLN A 28 1.74 -19.18 -6.08
N SER A 29 1.62 -19.97 -5.02
CA SER A 29 0.52 -20.90 -4.80
C SER A 29 -0.77 -20.22 -4.29
N ASN A 30 -0.69 -18.98 -3.85
CA ASN A 30 -1.81 -18.22 -3.30
C ASN A 30 -2.06 -16.95 -4.11
N SER A 31 -2.75 -17.08 -5.22
CA SER A 31 -3.03 -16.00 -6.17
C SER A 31 -3.71 -14.78 -5.53
N MET A 32 -4.54 -14.99 -4.49
CA MET A 32 -5.23 -13.90 -3.79
C MET A 32 -4.25 -12.88 -3.16
N TRP A 33 -3.05 -13.32 -2.80
CA TRP A 33 -2.04 -12.45 -2.21
C TRP A 33 -1.23 -11.71 -3.28
N LEU A 34 -1.18 -12.27 -4.51
CA LEU A 34 -0.46 -11.66 -5.63
C LEU A 34 -1.26 -10.55 -6.32
N ASP A 35 -2.59 -10.58 -6.23
CA ASP A 35 -3.44 -9.58 -6.86
C ASP A 35 -3.06 -8.15 -6.47
N VAL A 36 -2.74 -7.93 -5.19
CA VAL A 36 -2.33 -6.61 -4.70
C VAL A 36 -1.01 -6.16 -5.31
N MET A 37 -0.07 -7.07 -5.58
CA MET A 37 1.19 -6.72 -6.24
C MET A 37 0.96 -6.17 -7.65
N ILE A 38 -0.05 -6.68 -8.36
CA ILE A 38 -0.38 -6.19 -9.70
C ILE A 38 -0.93 -4.76 -9.62
N TRP A 39 -1.79 -4.48 -8.63
CA TRP A 39 -2.45 -3.19 -8.50
C TRP A 39 -1.60 -2.13 -7.79
N LEU A 40 -0.63 -2.52 -6.97
CA LEU A 40 0.19 -1.61 -6.17
C LEU A 40 0.97 -0.56 -7.01
N PRO A 41 1.63 -0.91 -8.12
CA PRO A 41 2.30 0.10 -8.96
C PRO A 41 1.33 1.10 -9.58
N LEU A 42 0.14 0.64 -10.01
CA LEU A 42 -0.90 1.51 -10.57
C LEU A 42 -1.50 2.42 -9.50
N LEU A 43 -1.70 1.89 -8.30
CA LEU A 43 -2.14 2.65 -7.14
C LEU A 43 -1.14 3.75 -6.78
N THR A 44 0.14 3.39 -6.70
CA THR A 44 1.22 4.34 -6.40
C THR A 44 1.29 5.46 -7.43
N TYR A 45 1.30 5.10 -8.71
CA TYR A 45 1.31 6.07 -9.80
C TYR A 45 0.04 6.95 -9.78
N GLY A 46 -1.12 6.36 -9.55
CA GLY A 46 -2.39 7.10 -9.41
C GLY A 46 -2.38 8.08 -8.23
N LEU A 47 -1.76 7.70 -7.11
CA LEU A 47 -1.58 8.56 -5.94
C LEU A 47 -0.65 9.75 -6.23
N GLU A 48 0.44 9.51 -6.94
CA GLU A 48 1.34 10.59 -7.39
C GLU A 48 0.63 11.58 -8.34
N GLU A 49 -0.13 11.08 -9.31
CA GLU A 49 -0.93 11.93 -10.19
C GLU A 49 -2.01 12.72 -9.44
N LEU A 50 -2.64 12.11 -8.44
CA LEU A 50 -3.62 12.76 -7.59
C LEU A 50 -3.00 13.91 -6.81
N ILE A 51 -1.85 13.71 -6.20
CA ILE A 51 -1.15 14.75 -5.42
C ILE A 51 -0.65 15.87 -6.33
N ARG A 52 -0.04 15.53 -7.46
CA ARG A 52 0.62 16.48 -8.36
C ARG A 52 -0.35 17.24 -9.25
N LYS A 53 -1.27 16.52 -9.93
CA LYS A 53 -2.15 17.07 -10.96
C LYS A 53 -3.62 17.13 -10.54
N GLY A 54 -4.00 16.35 -9.51
CA GLY A 54 -5.39 16.21 -9.07
C GLY A 54 -6.21 15.18 -9.84
N HIS A 55 -5.58 14.35 -10.67
CA HIS A 55 -6.27 13.29 -11.41
C HIS A 55 -6.57 12.11 -10.48
N PHE A 56 -7.84 11.88 -10.18
CA PHE A 56 -8.28 10.91 -9.18
C PHE A 56 -8.66 9.53 -9.75
N ARG A 57 -8.98 9.44 -11.05
CA ARG A 57 -9.62 8.26 -11.65
C ARG A 57 -8.81 6.98 -11.45
N LEU A 58 -7.52 7.02 -11.78
CA LEU A 58 -6.65 5.86 -11.68
C LEU A 58 -6.46 5.45 -10.22
N PHE A 59 -6.26 6.42 -9.33
CA PHE A 59 -6.10 6.18 -7.90
C PHE A 59 -7.34 5.49 -7.31
N VAL A 60 -8.52 6.07 -7.52
CA VAL A 60 -9.78 5.53 -6.96
C VAL A 60 -10.05 4.12 -7.48
N PHE A 61 -9.88 3.90 -8.79
CA PHE A 61 -10.12 2.61 -9.40
C PHE A 61 -9.16 1.52 -8.87
N SER A 62 -7.85 1.78 -8.91
CA SER A 62 -6.86 0.80 -8.44
C SER A 62 -6.98 0.55 -6.94
N PHE A 63 -7.28 1.58 -6.13
CA PHE A 63 -7.46 1.43 -4.71
C PHE A 63 -8.74 0.65 -4.36
N ALA A 64 -9.85 0.93 -5.03
CA ALA A 64 -11.10 0.20 -4.83
C ALA A 64 -10.93 -1.30 -5.17
N ILE A 65 -10.26 -1.63 -6.27
CA ILE A 65 -9.99 -3.03 -6.63
C ILE A 65 -9.09 -3.71 -5.59
N THR A 66 -8.04 -3.04 -5.15
CA THR A 66 -7.14 -3.58 -4.11
C THR A 66 -7.90 -3.91 -2.82
N LEU A 67 -8.79 -3.00 -2.39
CA LEU A 67 -9.63 -3.22 -1.21
C LEU A 67 -10.66 -4.34 -1.41
N TYR A 68 -11.17 -4.47 -2.63
CA TYR A 68 -12.13 -5.51 -2.99
C TYR A 68 -11.49 -6.91 -3.03
N SER A 69 -10.26 -7.03 -3.57
CA SER A 69 -9.57 -8.30 -3.74
C SER A 69 -9.27 -8.99 -2.41
N HIS A 70 -8.81 -8.26 -1.41
CA HIS A 70 -8.48 -8.85 -0.11
C HIS A 70 -8.53 -7.82 1.03
N TYR A 71 -9.46 -8.00 1.97
CA TYR A 71 -9.67 -7.04 3.06
C TYR A 71 -8.43 -6.84 3.94
N TYR A 72 -7.68 -7.91 4.25
CA TYR A 72 -6.52 -7.87 5.12
C TYR A 72 -5.36 -7.07 4.48
N ILE A 73 -5.02 -7.41 3.23
CA ILE A 73 -3.97 -6.69 2.51
C ILE A 73 -4.46 -5.28 2.13
N GLY A 74 -5.76 -5.12 1.87
CA GLY A 74 -6.39 -3.82 1.70
C GLY A 74 -6.17 -2.89 2.90
N TYR A 75 -6.27 -3.40 4.12
CA TYR A 75 -5.92 -2.65 5.33
C TYR A 75 -4.45 -2.19 5.35
N MET A 76 -3.52 -3.10 5.02
CA MET A 76 -2.09 -2.75 4.89
C MET A 76 -1.87 -1.69 3.82
N THR A 77 -2.61 -1.78 2.71
CA THR A 77 -2.54 -0.79 1.62
C THR A 77 -3.08 0.58 2.06
N CYS A 78 -4.07 0.64 2.94
CA CYS A 78 -4.51 1.93 3.53
C CYS A 78 -3.37 2.61 4.30
N ILE A 79 -2.65 1.85 5.13
CA ILE A 79 -1.48 2.38 5.87
C ILE A 79 -0.41 2.85 4.89
N TYR A 80 -0.14 2.06 3.85
CA TYR A 80 0.80 2.42 2.79
C TYR A 80 0.42 3.73 2.09
N VAL A 81 -0.85 3.89 1.69
CA VAL A 81 -1.34 5.12 1.02
C VAL A 81 -1.12 6.35 1.90
N VAL A 82 -1.40 6.25 3.20
CA VAL A 82 -1.16 7.35 4.14
C VAL A 82 0.34 7.66 4.23
N ALA A 83 1.17 6.67 4.53
CA ALA A 83 2.61 6.85 4.68
C ALA A 83 3.25 7.39 3.40
N TYR A 84 2.90 6.81 2.25
CA TYR A 84 3.45 7.22 0.95
C TYR A 84 2.99 8.63 0.54
N SER A 85 1.75 9.03 0.84
CA SER A 85 1.28 10.40 0.54
C SER A 85 2.06 11.46 1.31
N PHE A 86 2.38 11.22 2.58
CA PHE A 86 3.24 12.10 3.34
C PHE A 86 4.65 12.14 2.75
N PHE A 87 5.25 10.98 2.51
CA PHE A 87 6.59 10.89 1.92
C PHE A 87 6.68 11.63 0.58
N TYR A 88 5.75 11.37 -0.32
CA TYR A 88 5.73 11.97 -1.65
C TYR A 88 5.52 13.49 -1.60
N TYR A 89 4.62 13.95 -0.71
CA TYR A 89 4.40 15.38 -0.53
C TYR A 89 5.69 16.10 -0.10
N PHE A 90 6.36 15.60 0.93
CA PHE A 90 7.57 16.23 1.44
C PHE A 90 8.77 16.11 0.50
N ALA A 91 8.85 15.03 -0.27
CA ALA A 91 9.96 14.80 -1.19
C ALA A 91 9.84 15.60 -2.50
N HIS A 92 8.62 15.72 -3.05
CA HIS A 92 8.44 16.20 -4.43
C HIS A 92 7.45 17.35 -4.59
N ASN A 93 6.55 17.55 -3.65
CA ASN A 93 5.45 18.52 -3.79
C ASN A 93 5.50 19.63 -2.75
N ARG A 94 6.57 19.68 -1.97
CA ARG A 94 6.82 20.74 -1.00
C ARG A 94 7.10 22.04 -1.74
N ASN A 95 6.24 23.00 -1.52
CA ASN A 95 6.28 24.38 -1.92
C ASN A 95 7.21 24.77 -3.09
N ASN A 96 6.64 24.89 -4.28
CA ASN A 96 7.25 25.68 -5.34
C ASN A 96 6.99 27.17 -5.05
N GLU A 97 8.01 28.01 -5.14
CA GLU A 97 7.95 29.47 -4.93
C GLU A 97 6.87 30.18 -5.75
N ASN A 98 6.30 29.52 -6.75
CA ASN A 98 5.21 29.98 -7.59
C ASN A 98 3.79 29.72 -7.04
N ASN A 99 3.66 29.18 -5.83
CA ASN A 99 2.35 28.89 -5.25
C ASN A 99 1.92 30.03 -4.33
N PRO A 100 0.90 30.82 -4.66
CA PRO A 100 0.43 31.94 -3.85
C PRO A 100 -0.20 31.49 -2.51
N MET A 101 -0.44 30.18 -2.34
CA MET A 101 -0.95 29.61 -1.09
C MET A 101 0.19 29.30 -0.14
N GLY A 102 0.04 29.67 1.14
CA GLY A 102 0.98 29.27 2.18
C GLY A 102 1.14 27.75 2.26
N GLU A 103 2.32 27.27 2.62
CA GLU A 103 2.68 25.83 2.67
C GLU A 103 1.63 24.98 3.42
N ARG A 104 1.11 25.49 4.54
CA ARG A 104 0.08 24.81 5.34
C ARG A 104 -1.22 24.57 4.57
N ASN A 105 -1.68 25.57 3.81
CA ASN A 105 -2.92 25.45 3.04
C ASN A 105 -2.73 24.51 1.84
N HIS A 106 -1.55 24.54 1.22
CA HIS A 106 -1.23 23.61 0.13
C HIS A 106 -1.17 22.17 0.61
N PHE A 107 -0.53 21.93 1.76
CA PHE A 107 -0.50 20.63 2.42
C PHE A 107 -1.91 20.13 2.78
N ALA A 108 -2.69 20.97 3.46
CA ALA A 108 -4.07 20.62 3.83
C ALA A 108 -4.94 20.29 2.62
N LYS A 109 -4.78 20.99 1.52
CA LYS A 109 -5.48 20.74 0.26
C LYS A 109 -5.06 19.40 -0.36
N SER A 110 -3.77 19.07 -0.34
CA SER A 110 -3.28 17.79 -0.86
C SER A 110 -3.76 16.61 -0.01
N VAL A 111 -3.63 16.70 1.30
CA VAL A 111 -4.11 15.68 2.24
C VAL A 111 -5.63 15.53 2.15
N GLY A 112 -6.37 16.63 2.13
CA GLY A 112 -7.83 16.63 1.98
C GLY A 112 -8.29 15.96 0.68
N ARG A 113 -7.56 16.18 -0.42
CA ARG A 113 -7.81 15.53 -1.70
C ARG A 113 -7.58 14.02 -1.63
N VAL A 114 -6.45 13.59 -1.07
CA VAL A 114 -6.17 12.15 -0.88
C VAL A 114 -7.22 11.52 0.02
N ALA A 115 -7.57 12.13 1.16
CA ALA A 115 -8.58 11.64 2.08
C ALA A 115 -9.96 11.49 1.42
N LEU A 116 -10.40 12.50 0.66
CA LEU A 116 -11.70 12.49 -0.02
C LEU A 116 -11.80 11.34 -1.05
N TRP A 117 -10.78 11.20 -1.90
CA TRP A 117 -10.78 10.16 -2.93
C TRP A 117 -10.53 8.76 -2.37
N SER A 118 -9.78 8.65 -1.26
CA SER A 118 -9.65 7.41 -0.51
C SER A 118 -10.97 6.99 0.12
N ALA A 119 -11.72 7.93 0.69
CA ALA A 119 -13.06 7.66 1.23
C ALA A 119 -14.01 7.15 0.14
N LEU A 120 -13.96 7.73 -1.06
CA LEU A 120 -14.76 7.25 -2.19
C LEU A 120 -14.38 5.80 -2.57
N ALA A 121 -13.09 5.48 -2.65
CA ALA A 121 -12.63 4.12 -2.94
C ALA A 121 -13.07 3.11 -1.87
N VAL A 122 -12.99 3.48 -0.58
CA VAL A 122 -13.48 2.68 0.54
C VAL A 122 -15.00 2.47 0.45
N CYS A 123 -15.77 3.50 0.10
CA CYS A 123 -17.21 3.37 -0.11
C CYS A 123 -17.54 2.41 -1.27
N MET A 124 -16.77 2.42 -2.35
CA MET A 124 -16.95 1.45 -3.44
C MET A 124 -16.67 0.01 -3.00
N ALA A 125 -15.69 -0.19 -2.12
CA ALA A 125 -15.34 -1.50 -1.55
C ALA A 125 -16.13 -1.85 -0.26
N ALA A 126 -17.09 -1.02 0.15
CA ALA A 126 -17.80 -1.16 1.43
C ALA A 126 -18.50 -2.52 1.58
N LEU A 127 -19.02 -3.08 0.49
CA LEU A 127 -19.67 -4.39 0.51
C LEU A 127 -18.72 -5.48 1.03
N THR A 128 -17.50 -5.53 0.53
CA THR A 128 -16.49 -6.51 0.94
C THR A 128 -16.01 -6.23 2.36
N ILE A 129 -15.77 -4.97 2.71
CA ILE A 129 -15.29 -4.57 4.03
C ILE A 129 -16.33 -4.89 5.11
N LEU A 130 -17.61 -4.60 4.85
CA LEU A 130 -18.69 -4.88 5.80
C LEU A 130 -18.92 -6.40 5.97
N SER A 131 -18.86 -7.16 4.88
CA SER A 131 -18.96 -8.61 4.93
C SER A 131 -17.82 -9.23 5.73
N ALA A 132 -16.59 -8.75 5.53
CA ALA A 132 -15.42 -9.19 6.28
C ALA A 132 -15.56 -8.84 7.78
N LYS A 133 -15.98 -7.62 8.11
CA LYS A 133 -16.22 -7.20 9.49
C LYS A 133 -17.28 -8.07 10.17
N TYR A 134 -18.38 -8.35 9.47
CA TYR A 134 -19.44 -9.22 10.00
C TYR A 134 -18.91 -10.64 10.23
N SER A 135 -18.21 -11.22 9.28
CA SER A 135 -17.62 -12.56 9.40
C SER A 135 -16.62 -12.67 10.55
N LEU A 136 -15.78 -11.64 10.75
CA LEU A 136 -14.81 -11.60 11.85
C LEU A 136 -15.51 -11.51 13.22
N GLY A 137 -16.69 -10.88 13.30
CA GLY A 137 -17.49 -10.79 14.53
C GLY A 137 -18.04 -12.14 15.00
N PHE A 138 -18.19 -13.11 14.09
CA PHE A 138 -18.62 -14.49 14.42
C PHE A 138 -17.45 -15.49 14.51
N GLY A 139 -16.24 -15.05 14.18
CA GLY A 139 -15.05 -15.89 14.20
C GLY A 139 -14.47 -16.10 15.59
N LYS A 140 -13.58 -17.06 15.73
CA LYS A 140 -12.86 -17.40 16.98
C LYS A 140 -11.97 -16.29 17.54
N ASN A 141 -11.78 -15.20 16.81
CA ASN A 141 -10.95 -14.08 17.23
C ASN A 141 -11.81 -13.06 17.97
N ASP A 142 -11.90 -13.26 19.27
CA ASP A 142 -12.49 -12.26 20.16
C ASP A 142 -11.53 -11.06 20.29
N PHE A 143 -11.77 -10.04 19.46
CA PHE A 143 -11.03 -8.78 19.53
C PHE A 143 -11.46 -7.88 20.70
N SER A 144 -12.40 -8.34 21.54
CA SER A 144 -12.89 -7.56 22.68
C SER A 144 -11.84 -7.36 23.77
N ASN A 145 -10.84 -8.24 23.83
CA ASN A 145 -9.69 -8.13 24.72
C ASN A 145 -8.38 -8.26 23.96
N PRO A 146 -7.90 -7.21 23.27
CA PRO A 146 -6.59 -7.25 22.65
C PRO A 146 -5.53 -7.42 23.74
N ASN A 147 -4.77 -8.49 23.65
CA ASN A 147 -3.61 -8.69 24.52
C ASN A 147 -2.52 -7.70 24.11
N TRP A 148 -2.40 -6.59 24.85
CA TRP A 148 -1.38 -5.56 24.66
C TRP A 148 -0.03 -5.96 25.25
N ASP A 149 0.21 -7.26 25.40
CA ASP A 149 1.50 -7.76 25.88
C ASP A 149 2.57 -7.50 24.80
N VAL A 150 3.41 -6.52 25.06
CA VAL A 150 4.51 -6.06 24.18
C VAL A 150 5.73 -6.96 24.35
N THR A 151 5.59 -8.12 24.95
CA THR A 151 6.69 -9.07 25.05
C THR A 151 7.08 -9.56 23.65
N GLN A 152 8.37 -9.48 23.37
CA GLN A 152 8.95 -9.90 22.11
C GLN A 152 8.79 -11.42 21.97
N LYS A 153 7.87 -11.86 21.11
CA LYS A 153 7.59 -13.29 20.87
C LYS A 153 8.55 -13.94 19.86
N PHE A 154 9.37 -13.14 19.19
CA PHE A 154 10.29 -13.61 18.14
C PHE A 154 11.64 -12.93 18.30
N ASP A 155 12.70 -13.66 17.99
CA ASP A 155 14.03 -13.07 17.86
C ASP A 155 14.07 -12.14 16.63
N LEU A 156 14.54 -10.91 16.81
CA LEU A 156 14.69 -9.93 15.73
C LEU A 156 15.55 -10.45 14.58
N TYR A 157 16.50 -11.34 14.87
CA TYR A 157 17.33 -11.99 13.85
C TYR A 157 16.52 -12.85 12.89
N LEU A 158 15.40 -13.43 13.32
CA LEU A 158 14.53 -14.23 12.47
C LEU A 158 13.79 -13.39 11.42
N LEU A 159 13.61 -12.09 11.66
CA LEU A 159 13.08 -11.18 10.65
C LEU A 159 14.01 -11.03 9.44
N LEU A 160 15.33 -11.07 9.67
CA LEU A 160 16.33 -10.99 8.60
C LEU A 160 16.24 -12.21 7.67
N TYR A 161 15.90 -13.38 8.20
CA TYR A 161 15.70 -14.57 7.38
C TYR A 161 14.54 -14.43 6.39
N LYS A 162 13.52 -13.66 6.72
CA LYS A 162 12.37 -13.44 5.83
C LYS A 162 12.69 -12.60 4.59
N PHE A 163 13.83 -11.94 4.55
CA PHE A 163 14.31 -11.24 3.35
C PHE A 163 15.03 -12.16 2.36
N LEU A 164 15.35 -13.40 2.77
CA LEU A 164 16.01 -14.37 1.91
C LEU A 164 14.95 -15.14 1.11
N PRO A 165 15.15 -15.33 -0.21
CA PRO A 165 14.27 -16.19 -1.02
C PRO A 165 14.34 -17.64 -0.48
N SER A 166 13.19 -18.29 -0.39
CA SER A 166 13.02 -19.66 0.14
C SER A 166 13.16 -19.82 1.66
N SER A 167 13.05 -18.77 2.45
CA SER A 167 12.94 -18.92 3.89
C SER A 167 11.56 -19.46 4.26
N TYR A 168 11.46 -20.77 4.43
CA TYR A 168 10.25 -21.42 4.95
C TYR A 168 10.01 -21.00 6.41
N ASP A 169 8.73 -20.86 6.75
CA ASP A 169 8.29 -20.49 8.10
C ASP A 169 8.56 -21.66 9.06
N THR A 170 9.79 -21.76 9.54
CA THR A 170 10.22 -22.75 10.55
C THR A 170 9.90 -22.30 11.96
N ILE A 171 9.30 -21.13 12.14
CA ILE A 171 8.90 -20.62 13.45
C ILE A 171 7.60 -21.32 13.84
N ARG A 172 7.70 -22.49 14.43
CA ARG A 172 6.62 -23.06 15.22
C ARG A 172 6.63 -22.34 16.58
N PRO A 173 5.49 -21.76 17.02
CA PRO A 173 5.41 -21.30 18.40
C PRO A 173 5.59 -22.51 19.32
N ALA A 174 6.49 -22.38 20.26
CA ALA A 174 6.71 -23.35 21.34
C ALA A 174 5.48 -23.40 22.26
#